data_ae473c87d85a69f2a5a5ff934baf5137
#
_entry.id   ae473c87d85a69f2a5a5ff934baf5137
#
_cell.length_a   1.000
_cell.length_b   1.000
_cell.length_c   1.000
_cell.angle_alpha   90.00
_cell.angle_beta   90.00
_cell.angle_gamma   90.00
#
_symmetry.space_group_name_H-M   'P 1'
#
loop_
_entity.id
_entity.type
_entity.pdbx_description
1 polymer ?
#
loop_
_entity_poly.entity_id
_entity_poly.type
_entity_poly.pdbx_seq_one_letter_code
_entity_poly.pdbx_strand_id
1 'polypeptide(L)'
;MRFHKILRNCPHQKGGMNITMKNTNLLTDRIINKIKTEYKDDISLLLAVRGHVTDHDGHGELFDYYIPETDRGCELAQTFIIDGIGHDLYPRSWERMEKSAELEEMVLILANATILYARSGADAERFRALQQKLQTNLNDPLFVYRKALDSLDSAMDLYRTLLFEEKSYRARSQACCIHLYLSQAVACMNHTFTDSPIFSETQAYTGTPENRMYHCPGLDYVPESFFAYARLLPATSDPKELCRIMHALIRTTRNFVLAGKPETAETTRTVSCQGLADWYQELSLTWRRIRFFCQHNMVEEAYTDACYLQEELIVIAQEFQLEELNLLDSFHADSLAGLELRSRKLEQIIRRILTEHGIRINEYDSLNEFLNASAL
;
A
#
# COMPACT_ATOMS: atom_id res chain seq x y z
N MET A 1 -19.52 1.88 -7.99
CA MET A 1 -18.93 0.77 -7.20
C MET A 1 -19.77 0.56 -5.94
N ARG A 2 -20.22 -0.67 -5.65
CA ARG A 2 -20.93 -0.95 -4.40
C ARG A 2 -19.91 -1.33 -3.33
N PHE A 3 -19.68 -0.44 -2.39
CA PHE A 3 -18.92 -0.76 -1.17
C PHE A 3 -19.86 -1.51 -0.22
N HIS A 4 -19.44 -2.66 0.28
CA HIS A 4 -20.16 -3.34 1.34
C HIS A 4 -19.84 -2.65 2.67
N LYS A 5 -20.82 -1.87 3.17
CA LYS A 5 -20.77 -1.36 4.55
C LYS A 5 -21.18 -2.49 5.48
N ILE A 6 -20.30 -2.86 6.37
CA ILE A 6 -20.52 -3.97 7.29
C ILE A 6 -21.20 -3.44 8.55
N LEU A 7 -22.42 -3.90 8.78
CA LEU A 7 -23.20 -3.53 9.97
C LEU A 7 -22.59 -4.15 11.23
N ARG A 8 -22.21 -3.30 12.16
CA ARG A 8 -21.72 -3.70 13.48
C ARG A 8 -22.90 -4.22 14.34
N ASN A 9 -23.16 -5.52 14.31
CA ASN A 9 -24.01 -6.17 15.28
C ASN A 9 -23.15 -7.21 16.04
N CYS A 10 -22.55 -6.81 17.14
CA CYS A 10 -21.91 -7.73 18.08
C CYS A 10 -22.67 -7.75 19.40
N PRO A 11 -23.15 -8.90 19.89
CA PRO A 11 -23.66 -9.03 21.25
C PRO A 11 -22.50 -9.05 22.25
N HIS A 12 -22.54 -8.16 23.22
CA HIS A 12 -21.66 -8.19 24.37
C HIS A 12 -21.88 -9.47 25.19
N GLN A 13 -20.94 -10.41 25.15
CA GLN A 13 -20.84 -11.44 26.18
C GLN A 13 -19.82 -11.02 27.24
N LYS A 14 -20.31 -10.72 28.43
CA LYS A 14 -19.53 -10.61 29.66
C LYS A 14 -19.27 -12.00 30.19
N GLY A 15 -18.03 -12.47 30.10
CA GLY A 15 -17.56 -13.67 30.79
C GLY A 15 -16.24 -13.35 31.45
N GLY A 16 -16.26 -13.07 32.76
CA GLY A 16 -15.04 -12.85 33.53
C GLY A 16 -14.37 -14.18 33.86
N MET A 17 -13.10 -14.30 33.50
CA MET A 17 -12.22 -15.37 33.95
C MET A 17 -11.13 -14.76 34.83
N ASN A 18 -11.16 -15.06 36.14
CA ASN A 18 -10.10 -14.72 37.08
C ASN A 18 -8.90 -15.61 36.83
N ILE A 19 -7.85 -15.06 36.21
CA ILE A 19 -6.61 -15.75 35.93
C ILE A 19 -5.54 -15.34 36.95
N THR A 20 -4.84 -16.33 37.51
CA THR A 20 -3.85 -16.18 38.56
C THR A 20 -2.58 -15.50 38.08
N MET A 21 -2.46 -14.21 38.31
CA MET A 21 -1.35 -13.30 37.89
C MET A 21 -0.03 -13.49 38.68
N LYS A 22 0.34 -14.66 39.18
CA LYS A 22 1.41 -14.71 40.17
C LYS A 22 2.86 -14.82 39.67
N ASN A 23 3.13 -15.33 38.49
CA ASN A 23 4.52 -15.57 38.05
C ASN A 23 5.07 -14.56 37.04
N THR A 24 4.24 -13.95 36.24
CA THR A 24 4.61 -12.94 35.23
C THR A 24 5.07 -11.62 35.85
N ASN A 25 4.46 -11.20 36.94
CA ASN A 25 4.87 -10.01 37.66
C ASN A 25 6.28 -10.16 38.22
N LEU A 26 6.70 -11.38 38.68
CA LEU A 26 8.03 -11.60 39.27
C LEU A 26 9.17 -11.39 38.25
N LEU A 27 9.01 -11.85 37.02
CA LEU A 27 10.04 -11.67 35.99
C LEU A 27 10.15 -10.21 35.58
N THR A 28 9.01 -9.55 35.31
CA THR A 28 8.94 -8.13 34.99
C THR A 28 9.53 -7.27 36.11
N ASP A 29 9.18 -7.55 37.36
CA ASP A 29 9.72 -6.85 38.53
C ASP A 29 11.24 -7.04 38.66
N ARG A 30 11.75 -8.23 38.35
CA ARG A 30 13.21 -8.49 38.35
C ARG A 30 13.92 -7.67 37.26
N ILE A 31 13.37 -7.60 36.07
CA ILE A 31 13.94 -6.77 34.97
C ILE A 31 13.90 -5.30 35.36
N ILE A 32 12.79 -4.81 35.88
CA ILE A 32 12.69 -3.42 36.36
C ILE A 32 13.72 -3.13 37.44
N ASN A 33 13.89 -4.03 38.40
CA ASN A 33 14.87 -3.84 39.44
C ASN A 33 16.30 -3.84 38.88
N LYS A 34 16.61 -4.74 37.94
CA LYS A 34 17.92 -4.76 37.28
C LYS A 34 18.16 -3.43 36.51
N ILE A 35 17.16 -2.92 35.78
CA ILE A 35 17.26 -1.62 35.10
C ILE A 35 17.57 -0.53 36.13
N LYS A 36 16.83 -0.45 37.23
CA LYS A 36 17.00 0.58 38.28
C LYS A 36 18.36 0.54 38.98
N THR A 37 18.93 -0.64 39.12
CA THR A 37 20.20 -0.81 39.88
C THR A 37 21.43 -0.76 38.98
N GLU A 38 21.35 -1.29 37.75
CA GLU A 38 22.53 -1.49 36.89
C GLU A 38 22.49 -0.61 35.64
N TYR A 39 21.30 -0.25 35.10
CA TYR A 39 21.09 0.40 33.80
C TYR A 39 20.21 1.66 33.89
N LYS A 40 20.15 2.31 35.06
CA LYS A 40 19.22 3.43 35.32
C LYS A 40 19.38 4.60 34.37
N ASP A 41 20.60 4.84 33.85
CA ASP A 41 20.92 5.95 32.93
C ASP A 41 20.96 5.47 31.45
N ASP A 42 20.95 4.16 31.23
CA ASP A 42 21.14 3.53 29.93
C ASP A 42 19.84 3.06 29.26
N ILE A 43 18.74 2.94 30.02
CA ILE A 43 17.43 2.50 29.51
C ILE A 43 16.41 3.61 29.71
N SER A 44 15.84 4.08 28.59
CA SER A 44 14.78 5.10 28.61
C SER A 44 13.45 4.53 29.05
N LEU A 45 13.01 3.41 28.46
CA LEU A 45 11.72 2.77 28.70
C LEU A 45 11.81 1.25 28.69
N LEU A 46 10.97 0.58 29.51
CA LEU A 46 10.59 -0.82 29.36
C LEU A 46 9.10 -0.87 29.03
N LEU A 47 8.72 -1.66 28.05
CA LEU A 47 7.39 -1.65 27.46
C LEU A 47 6.81 -3.07 27.37
N ALA A 48 5.48 -3.16 27.52
CA ALA A 48 4.68 -4.34 27.21
C ALA A 48 3.66 -4.03 26.14
N VAL A 49 3.41 -4.96 25.21
CA VAL A 49 2.41 -4.82 24.17
C VAL A 49 1.14 -5.57 24.55
N ARG A 50 0.03 -4.86 24.68
CA ARG A 50 -1.25 -5.49 24.99
C ARG A 50 -1.72 -6.35 23.83
N GLY A 51 -2.07 -7.58 24.14
CA GLY A 51 -2.65 -8.51 23.17
C GLY A 51 -1.66 -9.51 22.57
N HIS A 52 -0.39 -9.54 23.00
CA HIS A 52 0.44 -10.70 22.77
C HIS A 52 -0.15 -11.92 23.51
N VAL A 53 -0.41 -12.97 22.76
CA VAL A 53 -0.80 -14.26 23.35
C VAL A 53 0.46 -14.96 23.78
N THR A 54 0.65 -15.05 25.09
CA THR A 54 1.67 -15.89 25.68
C THR A 54 1.04 -17.22 26.06
N ASP A 55 0.77 -18.10 25.18
CA ASP A 55 0.26 -19.44 25.31
C ASP A 55 -1.12 -19.66 26.00
N HIS A 56 -1.55 -20.95 26.11
CA HIS A 56 -2.86 -21.37 26.61
C HIS A 56 -3.08 -21.16 28.11
N ASP A 57 -2.05 -20.82 28.87
CA ASP A 57 -2.13 -20.74 30.36
C ASP A 57 -2.34 -19.33 30.89
N GLY A 58 -2.55 -18.32 29.99
CA GLY A 58 -2.99 -16.98 30.37
C GLY A 58 -1.99 -16.23 31.27
N HIS A 59 -0.71 -16.42 31.04
CA HIS A 59 0.32 -15.64 31.73
C HIS A 59 0.26 -14.19 31.24
N GLY A 60 0.02 -13.30 32.17
CA GLY A 60 -0.28 -11.89 31.94
C GLY A 60 0.79 -11.09 31.20
N GLU A 61 0.59 -9.79 31.15
CA GLU A 61 1.43 -8.82 30.44
C GLU A 61 2.92 -8.97 30.83
N LEU A 62 3.72 -9.59 29.96
CA LEU A 62 5.16 -9.60 30.04
C LEU A 62 5.73 -8.38 29.30
N PHE A 63 6.96 -8.00 29.67
CA PHE A 63 7.71 -7.06 28.86
C PHE A 63 7.94 -7.66 27.45
N ASP A 64 7.88 -6.81 26.43
CA ASP A 64 8.13 -7.23 25.06
C ASP A 64 9.44 -6.63 24.52
N TYR A 65 9.73 -5.40 24.87
CA TYR A 65 10.92 -4.71 24.42
C TYR A 65 11.25 -3.51 25.32
N TYR A 66 12.44 -2.97 25.13
CA TYR A 66 12.87 -1.76 25.82
C TYR A 66 13.55 -0.79 24.85
N ILE A 67 13.63 0.49 25.27
CA ILE A 67 14.30 1.54 24.49
C ILE A 67 15.62 1.87 25.19
N PRO A 68 16.78 1.48 24.61
CA PRO A 68 18.08 1.90 25.13
C PRO A 68 18.33 3.38 24.82
N GLU A 69 19.05 4.03 25.75
CA GLU A 69 19.52 5.41 25.58
C GLU A 69 20.99 5.46 25.15
N THR A 70 21.76 4.46 25.57
CA THR A 70 23.19 4.35 25.32
C THR A 70 23.52 2.98 24.73
N ASP A 71 24.72 2.83 24.15
CA ASP A 71 25.20 1.54 23.65
C ASP A 71 25.26 0.48 24.76
N ARG A 72 25.62 0.91 26.00
CA ARG A 72 25.60 0.01 27.17
C ARG A 72 24.19 -0.52 27.45
N GLY A 73 23.16 0.27 27.20
CA GLY A 73 21.76 -0.19 27.32
C GLY A 73 21.45 -1.38 26.44
N CYS A 74 22.10 -1.53 25.28
CA CYS A 74 21.91 -2.68 24.40
C CYS A 74 22.42 -3.99 25.02
N GLU A 75 23.31 -3.95 26.00
CA GLU A 75 23.82 -5.14 26.70
C GLU A 75 22.75 -5.85 27.58
N LEU A 76 21.62 -5.16 27.85
CA LEU A 76 20.48 -5.76 28.55
C LEU A 76 19.73 -6.79 27.70
N ALA A 77 19.94 -6.79 26.36
CA ALA A 77 19.29 -7.71 25.43
C ALA A 77 19.53 -9.17 25.80
N GLN A 78 18.46 -9.95 25.86
CA GLN A 78 18.56 -11.36 26.23
C GLN A 78 17.38 -12.15 25.67
N THR A 79 17.68 -13.26 24.99
CA THR A 79 16.69 -14.27 24.60
C THR A 79 16.86 -15.50 25.48
N PHE A 80 15.78 -16.01 26.06
CA PHE A 80 15.80 -17.16 26.96
C PHE A 80 14.50 -17.96 26.92
N ILE A 81 14.52 -19.18 27.44
CA ILE A 81 13.36 -20.08 27.48
C ILE A 81 13.01 -20.37 28.95
N ILE A 82 11.73 -20.20 29.33
CA ILE A 82 11.17 -20.58 30.61
C ILE A 82 9.98 -21.50 30.32
N ASP A 83 10.01 -22.70 30.89
CA ASP A 83 8.95 -23.71 30.76
C ASP A 83 8.55 -24.01 29.28
N GLY A 84 9.55 -23.98 28.39
CA GLY A 84 9.38 -24.23 26.96
C GLY A 84 8.91 -23.00 26.17
N ILE A 85 8.67 -21.86 26.80
CA ILE A 85 8.23 -20.61 26.19
C ILE A 85 9.47 -19.72 25.97
N GLY A 86 9.65 -19.28 24.72
CA GLY A 86 10.70 -18.32 24.36
C GLY A 86 10.33 -16.90 24.82
N HIS A 87 11.27 -16.25 25.48
CA HIS A 87 11.16 -14.85 25.89
C HIS A 87 12.29 -14.06 25.24
N ASP A 88 11.99 -12.85 24.82
CA ASP A 88 12.96 -11.97 24.19
C ASP A 88 12.89 -10.57 24.82
N LEU A 89 13.93 -10.18 25.53
CA LEU A 89 14.12 -8.82 25.98
C LEU A 89 14.88 -8.04 24.89
N TYR A 90 14.14 -7.45 23.96
CA TYR A 90 14.64 -6.92 22.72
C TYR A 90 14.80 -5.38 22.73
N PRO A 91 15.98 -4.84 22.31
CA PRO A 91 16.17 -3.40 22.20
C PRO A 91 15.50 -2.84 20.94
N ARG A 92 14.81 -1.74 21.09
CA ARG A 92 14.28 -0.94 19.96
C ARG A 92 14.68 0.51 20.11
N SER A 93 15.26 1.09 19.07
CA SER A 93 15.67 2.49 19.09
C SER A 93 14.46 3.44 18.98
N TRP A 94 14.66 4.67 19.43
CA TRP A 94 13.68 5.73 19.22
C TRP A 94 13.34 5.95 17.73
N GLU A 95 14.35 5.84 16.84
CA GLU A 95 14.14 5.92 15.40
C GLU A 95 13.13 4.87 14.90
N ARG A 96 13.24 3.63 15.37
CA ARG A 96 12.30 2.58 15.01
C ARG A 96 10.89 2.86 15.53
N MET A 97 10.74 3.51 16.68
CA MET A 97 9.44 3.95 17.18
C MET A 97 8.86 5.08 16.33
N GLU A 98 9.69 5.99 15.84
CA GLU A 98 9.29 7.03 14.90
C GLU A 98 8.79 6.43 13.57
N LYS A 99 9.50 5.43 13.03
CA LYS A 99 9.06 4.67 11.84
C LYS A 99 7.74 3.92 12.07
N SER A 100 7.53 3.36 13.28
CA SER A 100 6.23 2.75 13.62
C SER A 100 5.09 3.78 13.60
N ALA A 101 5.33 5.01 14.06
CA ALA A 101 4.34 6.09 13.99
C ALA A 101 4.03 6.51 12.55
N GLU A 102 4.92 6.24 11.61
CA GLU A 102 4.80 6.52 10.18
C GLU A 102 4.37 5.31 9.34
N LEU A 103 3.95 4.22 9.96
CA LEU A 103 3.56 2.96 9.32
C LEU A 103 4.69 2.34 8.45
N GLU A 104 5.94 2.53 8.81
CA GLU A 104 7.11 2.00 8.11
C GLU A 104 7.73 0.80 8.82
N GLU A 105 7.38 0.59 10.07
CA GLU A 105 7.69 -0.60 10.86
C GLU A 105 6.42 -1.13 11.55
N MET A 106 6.55 -2.25 12.29
CA MET A 106 5.45 -2.85 13.05
C MET A 106 4.77 -1.81 13.93
N VAL A 107 3.50 -1.57 13.70
CA VAL A 107 2.72 -0.50 14.33
C VAL A 107 2.18 -0.91 15.69
N LEU A 108 1.83 -2.18 15.84
CA LEU A 108 1.24 -2.75 17.07
C LEU A 108 2.08 -2.43 18.30
N ILE A 109 3.41 -2.53 18.16
CA ILE A 109 4.36 -2.30 19.26
C ILE A 109 4.34 -0.87 19.79
N LEU A 110 3.93 0.10 18.98
CA LEU A 110 3.72 1.49 19.42
C LEU A 110 2.28 1.70 19.88
N ALA A 111 1.32 1.30 19.05
CA ALA A 111 -0.10 1.59 19.27
C ALA A 111 -0.65 0.99 20.58
N ASN A 112 -0.29 -0.25 20.87
CA ASN A 112 -0.82 -1.02 21.99
C ASN A 112 0.16 -1.16 23.17
N ALA A 113 1.31 -0.46 23.10
CA ALA A 113 2.31 -0.57 24.16
C ALA A 113 1.95 0.21 25.42
N THR A 114 2.25 -0.40 26.55
CA THR A 114 2.14 0.18 27.90
C THR A 114 3.53 0.37 28.49
N ILE A 115 3.77 1.50 29.14
CA ILE A 115 5.05 1.79 29.79
C ILE A 115 5.07 1.08 31.15
N LEU A 116 5.96 0.10 31.30
CA LEU A 116 6.21 -0.61 32.58
C LEU A 116 7.25 0.13 33.44
N TYR A 117 8.23 0.75 32.81
CA TYR A 117 9.25 1.57 33.45
C TYR A 117 9.61 2.74 32.54
N ALA A 118 9.82 3.91 33.14
CA ALA A 118 10.39 5.08 32.49
C ALA A 118 11.52 5.65 33.35
N ARG A 119 12.67 5.95 32.72
CA ARG A 119 13.80 6.62 33.35
C ARG A 119 13.40 8.03 33.82
N SER A 120 12.63 8.74 33.00
CA SER A 120 12.16 10.09 33.25
C SER A 120 10.74 10.33 32.74
N GLY A 121 10.11 11.40 33.27
CA GLY A 121 8.84 11.88 32.72
C GLY A 121 8.95 12.29 31.25
N ALA A 122 10.08 12.88 30.85
CA ALA A 122 10.33 13.30 29.47
C ALA A 122 10.37 12.11 28.48
N ASP A 123 10.98 10.98 28.87
CA ASP A 123 10.99 9.76 28.05
C ASP A 123 9.58 9.22 27.87
N ALA A 124 8.78 9.20 28.92
CA ALA A 124 7.38 8.76 28.86
C ALA A 124 6.52 9.70 27.98
N GLU A 125 6.75 11.00 28.04
CA GLU A 125 6.06 11.99 27.21
C GLU A 125 6.46 11.85 25.75
N ARG A 126 7.76 11.66 25.46
CA ARG A 126 8.24 11.41 24.09
C ARG A 126 7.54 10.20 23.48
N PHE A 127 7.39 9.12 24.23
CA PHE A 127 6.69 7.92 23.75
C PHE A 127 5.21 8.18 23.47
N ARG A 128 4.51 8.87 24.38
CA ARG A 128 3.10 9.22 24.19
C ARG A 128 2.91 10.18 23.00
N ALA A 129 3.88 11.07 22.76
CA ALA A 129 3.85 11.95 21.59
C ALA A 129 3.92 11.14 20.28
N LEU A 130 4.70 10.03 20.22
CA LEU A 130 4.72 9.14 19.07
C LEU A 130 3.40 8.39 18.90
N GLN A 131 2.78 7.92 19.99
CA GLN A 131 1.44 7.34 19.93
C GLN A 131 0.41 8.36 19.39
N GLN A 132 0.50 9.62 19.81
CA GLN A 132 -0.37 10.68 19.30
C GLN A 132 -0.07 11.00 17.84
N LYS A 133 1.22 11.02 17.42
CA LYS A 133 1.63 11.17 16.01
C LYS A 133 1.01 10.09 15.14
N LEU A 134 1.04 8.83 15.58
CA LEU A 134 0.38 7.72 14.89
C LEU A 134 -1.11 7.99 14.68
N GLN A 135 -1.81 8.42 15.73
CA GLN A 135 -3.25 8.73 15.62
C GLN A 135 -3.51 9.89 14.65
N THR A 136 -2.66 10.93 14.68
CA THR A 136 -2.76 12.05 13.75
C THR A 136 -2.56 11.58 12.30
N ASN A 137 -1.55 10.76 12.05
CA ASN A 137 -1.26 10.20 10.74
C ASN A 137 -2.40 9.31 10.22
N LEU A 138 -2.96 8.45 11.07
CA LEU A 138 -4.10 7.61 10.70
C LEU A 138 -5.37 8.42 10.39
N ASN A 139 -5.52 9.61 10.94
CA ASN A 139 -6.64 10.49 10.65
C ASN A 139 -6.42 11.41 9.43
N ASP A 140 -5.21 11.45 8.86
CA ASP A 140 -4.91 12.21 7.64
C ASP A 140 -5.25 11.38 6.39
N PRO A 141 -6.28 11.75 5.60
CA PRO A 141 -6.68 11.00 4.41
C PRO A 141 -5.57 10.90 3.36
N LEU A 142 -4.74 11.93 3.20
CA LEU A 142 -3.64 11.91 2.23
C LEU A 142 -2.51 11.00 2.69
N PHE A 143 -2.21 10.99 3.98
CA PHE A 143 -1.20 10.10 4.54
C PHE A 143 -1.60 8.64 4.38
N VAL A 144 -2.79 8.25 4.81
CA VAL A 144 -3.25 6.85 4.72
C VAL A 144 -3.41 6.39 3.27
N TYR A 145 -3.83 7.27 2.36
CA TYR A 145 -3.90 6.97 0.94
C TYR A 145 -2.51 6.66 0.35
N ARG A 146 -1.49 7.49 0.66
CA ARG A 146 -0.10 7.24 0.24
C ARG A 146 0.42 5.92 0.78
N LYS A 147 0.21 5.64 2.07
CA LYS A 147 0.62 4.37 2.69
C LYS A 147 -0.10 3.15 2.11
N ALA A 148 -1.36 3.31 1.69
CA ALA A 148 -2.08 2.28 0.95
C ALA A 148 -1.44 2.01 -0.43
N LEU A 149 -0.99 3.05 -1.15
CA LEU A 149 -0.27 2.89 -2.41
C LEU A 149 1.11 2.23 -2.20
N ASP A 150 1.88 2.65 -1.19
CA ASP A 150 3.17 2.03 -0.84
C ASP A 150 3.01 0.52 -0.56
N SER A 151 1.94 0.15 0.14
CA SER A 151 1.62 -1.26 0.41
C SER A 151 1.23 -2.02 -0.86
N LEU A 152 0.48 -1.40 -1.77
CA LEU A 152 0.18 -1.99 -3.09
C LEU A 152 1.45 -2.21 -3.91
N ASP A 153 2.36 -1.26 -3.94
CA ASP A 153 3.64 -1.37 -4.66
C ASP A 153 4.48 -2.52 -4.10
N SER A 154 4.56 -2.64 -2.77
CA SER A 154 5.23 -3.77 -2.10
C SER A 154 4.59 -5.12 -2.46
N ALA A 155 3.26 -5.19 -2.51
CA ALA A 155 2.53 -6.38 -2.94
C ALA A 155 2.84 -6.74 -4.41
N MET A 156 2.92 -5.74 -5.30
CA MET A 156 3.23 -5.93 -6.72
C MET A 156 4.67 -6.41 -6.93
N ASP A 157 5.63 -5.90 -6.17
CA ASP A 157 7.03 -6.34 -6.25
C ASP A 157 7.19 -7.80 -5.84
N LEU A 158 6.52 -8.24 -4.76
CA LEU A 158 6.48 -9.64 -4.39
C LEU A 158 5.74 -10.50 -5.41
N TYR A 159 4.66 -9.99 -6.01
CA TYR A 159 3.91 -10.71 -7.02
C TYR A 159 4.77 -11.02 -8.26
N ARG A 160 5.67 -10.12 -8.67
CA ARG A 160 6.64 -10.38 -9.75
C ARG A 160 7.50 -11.60 -9.45
N THR A 161 7.93 -11.82 -8.20
CA THR A 161 8.70 -12.99 -7.81
C THR A 161 7.85 -14.25 -7.74
N LEU A 162 6.60 -14.14 -7.28
CA LEU A 162 5.65 -15.25 -7.22
C LEU A 162 5.33 -15.83 -8.59
N LEU A 163 5.28 -15.00 -9.65
CA LEU A 163 4.99 -15.44 -11.02
C LEU A 163 5.96 -16.51 -11.54
N PHE A 164 7.18 -16.56 -11.02
CA PHE A 164 8.26 -17.47 -11.44
C PHE A 164 8.58 -18.51 -10.35
N GLU A 165 7.83 -18.58 -9.25
CA GLU A 165 8.09 -19.53 -8.17
C GLU A 165 7.41 -20.86 -8.45
N GLU A 166 8.20 -21.93 -8.50
CA GLU A 166 7.73 -23.29 -8.78
C GLU A 166 7.53 -24.12 -7.49
N LYS A 167 8.20 -23.72 -6.41
CA LYS A 167 8.16 -24.47 -5.14
C LYS A 167 6.96 -24.04 -4.30
N SER A 168 6.04 -24.99 -4.08
CA SER A 168 4.80 -24.75 -3.34
C SER A 168 5.00 -24.02 -2.00
N TYR A 169 5.98 -24.42 -1.17
CA TYR A 169 6.20 -23.79 0.14
C TYR A 169 6.66 -22.32 0.03
N ARG A 170 7.45 -21.98 -1.00
CA ARG A 170 7.87 -20.60 -1.26
C ARG A 170 6.72 -19.77 -1.81
N ALA A 171 5.97 -20.33 -2.77
CA ALA A 171 4.81 -19.67 -3.34
C ALA A 171 3.76 -19.35 -2.26
N ARG A 172 3.52 -20.28 -1.32
CA ARG A 172 2.63 -20.06 -0.18
C ARG A 172 3.13 -18.98 0.76
N SER A 173 4.43 -18.97 1.06
CA SER A 173 5.05 -17.92 1.89
C SER A 173 4.94 -16.55 1.24
N GLN A 174 5.26 -16.44 -0.05
CA GLN A 174 5.14 -15.20 -0.81
C GLN A 174 3.69 -14.72 -0.90
N ALA A 175 2.75 -15.63 -1.18
CA ALA A 175 1.32 -15.30 -1.23
C ALA A 175 0.81 -14.76 0.12
N CYS A 176 1.27 -15.31 1.24
CA CYS A 176 0.94 -14.79 2.57
C CYS A 176 1.52 -13.38 2.79
N CYS A 177 2.76 -13.11 2.39
CA CYS A 177 3.36 -11.78 2.47
C CYS A 177 2.64 -10.76 1.57
N ILE A 178 2.29 -11.15 0.33
CA ILE A 178 1.48 -10.29 -0.55
C ILE A 178 0.15 -9.96 0.12
N HIS A 179 -0.53 -10.98 0.68
CA HIS A 179 -1.81 -10.77 1.34
C HIS A 179 -1.69 -9.87 2.59
N LEU A 180 -0.57 -9.90 3.31
CA LEU A 180 -0.29 -8.96 4.39
C LEU A 180 -0.29 -7.51 3.88
N TYR A 181 0.47 -7.22 2.81
CA TYR A 181 0.52 -5.87 2.24
C TYR A 181 -0.85 -5.42 1.70
N LEU A 182 -1.62 -6.31 1.07
CA LEU A 182 -2.98 -5.98 0.63
C LEU A 182 -3.91 -5.71 1.83
N SER A 183 -3.75 -6.44 2.94
CA SER A 183 -4.48 -6.19 4.19
C SER A 183 -4.11 -4.84 4.80
N GLN A 184 -2.82 -4.47 4.77
CA GLN A 184 -2.34 -3.15 5.19
C GLN A 184 -2.93 -2.03 4.34
N ALA A 185 -2.96 -2.19 3.01
CA ALA A 185 -3.58 -1.21 2.12
C ALA A 185 -5.07 -1.00 2.46
N VAL A 186 -5.82 -2.09 2.69
CA VAL A 186 -7.23 -2.02 3.10
C VAL A 186 -7.38 -1.36 4.47
N ALA A 187 -6.51 -1.68 5.44
CA ALA A 187 -6.53 -1.09 6.77
C ALA A 187 -6.25 0.42 6.71
N CYS A 188 -5.26 0.87 5.94
CA CYS A 188 -4.98 2.29 5.73
C CYS A 188 -6.21 3.04 5.20
N MET A 189 -6.90 2.49 4.20
CA MET A 189 -8.14 3.09 3.66
C MET A 189 -9.31 3.10 4.66
N ASN A 190 -9.18 2.40 5.79
CA ASN A 190 -10.10 2.44 6.93
C ASN A 190 -9.55 3.27 8.10
N HIS A 191 -8.53 4.10 7.88
CA HIS A 191 -7.90 4.93 8.91
C HIS A 191 -7.38 4.11 10.10
N THR A 192 -6.89 2.90 9.83
CA THR A 192 -6.36 1.97 10.81
C THR A 192 -5.13 1.24 10.25
N PHE A 193 -4.60 0.28 10.98
CA PHE A 193 -3.43 -0.51 10.58
C PHE A 193 -3.65 -2.00 10.85
N THR A 194 -2.83 -2.84 10.23
CA THR A 194 -2.66 -4.25 10.59
C THR A 194 -1.21 -4.68 10.40
N ASP A 195 -0.71 -5.49 11.31
CA ASP A 195 0.60 -6.16 11.21
C ASP A 195 0.43 -7.65 10.84
N SER A 196 -0.78 -8.05 10.40
CA SER A 196 -1.12 -9.43 10.05
C SER A 196 -2.05 -9.51 8.85
N PRO A 197 -1.96 -10.57 8.03
CA PRO A 197 -2.94 -10.83 6.97
C PRO A 197 -4.34 -11.05 7.54
N ILE A 198 -5.37 -10.51 6.88
CA ILE A 198 -6.77 -10.61 7.31
C ILE A 198 -7.53 -11.56 6.39
N PHE A 199 -7.86 -12.75 6.86
CA PHE A 199 -8.50 -13.82 6.07
C PHE A 199 -10.02 -13.84 6.15
N SER A 200 -10.60 -13.20 7.17
CA SER A 200 -12.06 -13.26 7.41
C SER A 200 -12.58 -11.99 8.06
N GLU A 201 -13.88 -11.79 7.92
CA GLU A 201 -14.61 -10.73 8.61
C GLU A 201 -14.47 -10.84 10.13
N THR A 202 -14.45 -12.05 10.67
CA THR A 202 -14.26 -12.28 12.11
C THR A 202 -12.93 -11.72 12.61
N GLN A 203 -11.83 -11.95 11.87
CA GLN A 203 -10.53 -11.36 12.23
C GLN A 203 -10.54 -9.83 12.15
N ALA A 204 -11.28 -9.29 11.18
CA ALA A 204 -11.40 -7.85 11.00
C ALA A 204 -12.21 -7.16 12.11
N TYR A 205 -13.18 -7.87 12.73
CA TYR A 205 -14.16 -7.26 13.64
C TYR A 205 -14.10 -7.72 15.08
N THR A 206 -13.66 -8.94 15.33
CA THR A 206 -13.63 -9.50 16.68
C THR A 206 -12.20 -9.61 17.18
N GLY A 207 -11.66 -8.50 17.63
CA GLY A 207 -10.54 -8.60 18.53
C GLY A 207 -10.97 -9.25 19.85
N THR A 208 -11.13 -10.57 19.92
CA THR A 208 -11.18 -11.23 21.23
C THR A 208 -9.77 -11.24 21.82
N PRO A 209 -9.61 -11.07 23.15
CA PRO A 209 -8.29 -11.08 23.79
C PRO A 209 -7.45 -12.33 23.47
N GLU A 210 -8.14 -13.45 23.23
CA GLU A 210 -7.50 -14.76 23.01
C GLU A 210 -6.95 -14.96 21.58
N ASN A 211 -7.36 -14.13 20.61
CA ASN A 211 -6.91 -14.20 19.21
C ASN A 211 -6.06 -13.01 18.76
N ARG A 212 -5.55 -12.22 19.71
CA ARG A 212 -4.86 -10.96 19.44
C ARG A 212 -3.36 -11.07 19.34
N MET A 213 -2.86 -11.99 18.57
CA MET A 213 -1.44 -11.90 18.23
C MET A 213 -1.16 -10.65 17.39
N TYR A 214 -2.15 -10.18 16.61
CA TYR A 214 -2.05 -9.00 15.78
C TYR A 214 -3.42 -8.32 15.68
N HIS A 215 -3.59 -7.22 16.34
CA HIS A 215 -4.87 -6.53 16.43
C HIS A 215 -5.12 -5.65 15.20
N CYS A 216 -6.17 -5.96 14.47
CA CYS A 216 -6.73 -5.03 13.48
C CYS A 216 -7.97 -4.37 14.09
N PRO A 217 -7.91 -3.08 14.44
CA PRO A 217 -9.08 -2.37 14.91
C PRO A 217 -10.01 -2.10 13.72
N GLY A 218 -11.10 -2.83 13.66
CA GLY A 218 -12.29 -2.64 12.84
C GLY A 218 -12.15 -2.07 11.44
N LEU A 219 -12.40 -2.88 10.42
CA LEU A 219 -12.58 -2.41 9.05
C LEU A 219 -14.06 -2.08 8.83
N ASP A 220 -14.38 -0.85 8.43
CA ASP A 220 -15.74 -0.46 8.04
C ASP A 220 -16.02 -0.80 6.57
N TYR A 221 -14.98 -0.80 5.73
CA TYR A 221 -15.08 -1.05 4.30
C TYR A 221 -13.98 -2.02 3.85
N VAL A 222 -14.35 -2.98 2.99
CA VAL A 222 -13.43 -3.90 2.35
C VAL A 222 -13.73 -4.00 0.85
N PRO A 223 -12.74 -4.34 0.02
CA PRO A 223 -12.97 -4.59 -1.40
C PRO A 223 -13.96 -5.73 -1.61
N GLU A 224 -14.77 -5.63 -2.67
CA GLU A 224 -15.65 -6.72 -3.06
C GLU A 224 -14.84 -8.01 -3.30
N SER A 225 -15.33 -9.13 -2.80
CA SER A 225 -14.69 -10.45 -2.90
C SER A 225 -13.34 -10.61 -2.19
N PHE A 226 -12.86 -9.61 -1.43
CA PHE A 226 -11.57 -9.69 -0.73
C PHE A 226 -11.45 -10.94 0.14
N PHE A 227 -12.40 -11.15 1.07
CA PHE A 227 -12.39 -12.33 1.93
C PHE A 227 -12.69 -13.64 1.18
N ALA A 228 -13.43 -13.58 0.07
CA ALA A 228 -13.68 -14.76 -0.75
C ALA A 228 -12.36 -15.32 -1.33
N TYR A 229 -11.50 -14.45 -1.84
CA TYR A 229 -10.17 -14.86 -2.33
C TYR A 229 -9.20 -15.18 -1.19
N ALA A 230 -9.17 -14.38 -0.12
CA ALA A 230 -8.26 -14.59 1.00
C ALA A 230 -8.43 -15.97 1.65
N ARG A 231 -9.67 -16.42 1.80
CA ARG A 231 -10.00 -17.75 2.36
C ARG A 231 -9.51 -18.93 1.50
N LEU A 232 -9.23 -18.73 0.23
CA LEU A 232 -8.69 -19.79 -0.63
C LEU A 232 -7.20 -20.05 -0.38
N LEU A 233 -6.46 -19.05 0.12
CA LEU A 233 -5.00 -19.14 0.28
C LEU A 233 -4.54 -20.28 1.17
N PRO A 234 -5.10 -20.48 2.39
CA PRO A 234 -4.65 -21.58 3.26
C PRO A 234 -4.86 -22.97 2.64
N ALA A 235 -5.89 -23.14 1.80
CA ALA A 235 -6.23 -24.41 1.15
C ALA A 235 -5.46 -24.65 -0.16
N THR A 236 -4.81 -23.63 -0.73
CA THR A 236 -4.16 -23.71 -2.03
C THR A 236 -2.66 -23.97 -1.87
N SER A 237 -2.15 -24.98 -2.61
CA SER A 237 -0.74 -25.36 -2.64
C SER A 237 -0.10 -25.26 -4.03
N ASP A 238 -0.89 -25.21 -5.09
CA ASP A 238 -0.40 -25.06 -6.45
C ASP A 238 0.07 -23.62 -6.71
N PRO A 239 1.34 -23.41 -7.14
CA PRO A 239 1.86 -22.07 -7.38
C PRO A 239 1.09 -21.28 -8.45
N LYS A 240 0.62 -21.95 -9.51
CA LYS A 240 -0.14 -21.28 -10.58
C LYS A 240 -1.50 -20.77 -10.09
N GLU A 241 -2.16 -21.58 -9.27
CA GLU A 241 -3.44 -21.20 -8.69
C GLU A 241 -3.25 -20.08 -7.64
N LEU A 242 -2.16 -20.10 -6.86
CA LEU A 242 -1.80 -19.00 -5.96
C LEU A 242 -1.57 -17.70 -6.75
N CYS A 243 -0.88 -17.75 -7.89
CA CYS A 243 -0.72 -16.58 -8.76
C CYS A 243 -2.08 -16.04 -9.21
N ARG A 244 -3.01 -16.90 -9.62
CA ARG A 244 -4.35 -16.50 -10.07
C ARG A 244 -5.16 -15.82 -8.94
N ILE A 245 -5.10 -16.39 -7.73
CA ILE A 245 -5.78 -15.82 -6.55
C ILE A 245 -5.17 -14.46 -6.20
N MET A 246 -3.84 -14.38 -6.17
CA MET A 246 -3.13 -13.13 -5.85
C MET A 246 -3.42 -12.04 -6.87
N HIS A 247 -3.44 -12.35 -8.16
CA HIS A 247 -3.83 -11.40 -9.20
C HIS A 247 -5.24 -10.82 -8.94
N ALA A 248 -6.20 -11.67 -8.59
CA ALA A 248 -7.56 -11.23 -8.30
C ALA A 248 -7.62 -10.36 -7.03
N LEU A 249 -6.89 -10.71 -5.97
CA LEU A 249 -6.78 -9.91 -4.73
C LEU A 249 -6.12 -8.56 -4.99
N ILE A 250 -5.01 -8.51 -5.72
CA ILE A 250 -4.32 -7.27 -6.09
C ILE A 250 -5.28 -6.36 -6.87
N ARG A 251 -5.93 -6.89 -7.90
CA ARG A 251 -6.84 -6.12 -8.74
C ARG A 251 -8.00 -5.51 -7.93
N THR A 252 -8.65 -6.30 -7.08
CA THR A 252 -9.78 -5.80 -6.29
C THR A 252 -9.33 -4.77 -5.24
N THR A 253 -8.18 -5.00 -4.58
CA THR A 253 -7.61 -4.06 -3.61
C THR A 253 -7.17 -2.76 -4.28
N ARG A 254 -6.49 -2.84 -5.43
CA ARG A 254 -6.08 -1.66 -6.20
C ARG A 254 -7.29 -0.82 -6.60
N ASN A 255 -8.32 -1.43 -7.13
CA ASN A 255 -9.54 -0.69 -7.52
C ASN A 255 -10.20 -0.02 -6.30
N PHE A 256 -10.20 -0.66 -5.14
CA PHE A 256 -10.71 -0.09 -3.89
C PHE A 256 -9.89 1.11 -3.43
N VAL A 257 -8.56 1.01 -3.42
CA VAL A 257 -7.67 2.11 -3.03
C VAL A 257 -7.83 3.29 -3.98
N LEU A 258 -7.78 3.06 -5.30
CA LEU A 258 -7.91 4.14 -6.29
C LEU A 258 -9.27 4.85 -6.24
N ALA A 259 -10.36 4.11 -5.96
CA ALA A 259 -11.69 4.71 -5.79
C ALA A 259 -11.81 5.55 -4.52
N GLY A 260 -10.98 5.30 -3.51
CA GLY A 260 -10.91 6.05 -2.26
C GLY A 260 -9.89 7.19 -2.28
N LYS A 261 -9.37 7.58 -3.46
CA LYS A 261 -8.46 8.73 -3.57
C LYS A 261 -9.10 9.97 -2.95
N PRO A 262 -8.45 10.62 -1.96
CA PRO A 262 -8.98 11.85 -1.36
C PRO A 262 -9.11 12.94 -2.41
N GLU A 263 -10.19 13.70 -2.32
CA GLU A 263 -10.28 14.96 -3.07
C GLU A 263 -9.20 15.90 -2.49
N THR A 264 -8.05 15.92 -3.14
CA THR A 264 -7.14 17.07 -2.95
C THR A 264 -7.91 18.27 -3.47
N ALA A 265 -7.87 19.40 -2.75
CA ALA A 265 -8.21 20.67 -3.37
C ALA A 265 -7.30 20.79 -4.60
N GLU A 266 -7.77 20.27 -5.73
CA GLU A 266 -7.14 20.51 -7.01
C GLU A 266 -7.12 22.03 -7.13
N THR A 267 -5.96 22.62 -6.93
CA THR A 267 -5.68 23.85 -7.64
C THR A 267 -6.12 23.54 -9.05
N THR A 268 -7.23 24.12 -9.47
CA THR A 268 -7.66 24.17 -10.86
C THR A 268 -6.47 24.74 -11.63
N ARG A 269 -5.53 23.85 -12.01
CA ARG A 269 -4.59 24.17 -13.07
C ARG A 269 -5.48 24.39 -14.26
N THR A 270 -5.59 25.64 -14.67
CA THR A 270 -6.06 25.99 -16.00
C THR A 270 -5.09 25.29 -16.95
N VAL A 271 -5.49 24.11 -17.43
CA VAL A 271 -4.67 23.33 -18.34
C VAL A 271 -4.62 24.15 -19.62
N SER A 272 -3.44 24.68 -19.94
CA SER A 272 -3.25 25.45 -21.15
C SER A 272 -3.30 24.50 -22.34
N CYS A 273 -4.34 24.61 -23.18
CA CYS A 273 -4.44 23.83 -24.42
C CYS A 273 -3.24 24.05 -25.37
N GLN A 274 -2.37 25.03 -25.10
CA GLN A 274 -1.11 25.18 -25.82
C GLN A 274 -0.21 23.94 -25.64
N GLY A 275 -0.15 23.37 -24.43
CA GLY A 275 0.59 22.12 -24.20
C GLY A 275 0.11 20.96 -25.06
N LEU A 276 -1.19 20.86 -25.32
CA LEU A 276 -1.75 19.86 -26.23
C LEU A 276 -1.30 20.09 -27.70
N ALA A 277 -1.17 21.35 -28.13
CA ALA A 277 -0.65 21.66 -29.46
C ALA A 277 0.83 21.31 -29.59
N ASP A 278 1.61 21.62 -28.59
CA ASP A 278 3.06 21.29 -28.54
C ASP A 278 3.25 19.78 -28.60
N TRP A 279 2.52 19.02 -27.77
CA TRP A 279 2.49 17.55 -27.81
C TRP A 279 2.07 17.01 -29.20
N TYR A 280 1.01 17.54 -29.81
CA TYR A 280 0.55 17.08 -31.11
C TYR A 280 1.62 17.32 -32.20
N GLN A 281 2.27 18.48 -32.20
CA GLN A 281 3.34 18.82 -33.11
C GLN A 281 4.54 17.88 -32.98
N GLU A 282 4.94 17.57 -31.73
CA GLU A 282 6.03 16.65 -31.43
C GLU A 282 5.73 15.24 -31.99
N LEU A 283 4.50 14.76 -31.82
CA LEU A 283 4.10 13.42 -32.27
C LEU A 283 3.58 13.35 -33.73
N SER A 284 3.63 14.42 -34.47
CA SER A 284 3.12 14.47 -35.88
C SER A 284 3.76 13.41 -36.77
N LEU A 285 5.05 13.11 -36.54
CA LEU A 285 5.77 12.07 -37.27
C LEU A 285 5.27 10.66 -36.89
N THR A 286 4.95 10.41 -35.62
CA THR A 286 4.42 9.10 -35.15
C THR A 286 3.06 8.81 -35.80
N TRP A 287 2.14 9.78 -35.85
CA TRP A 287 0.88 9.65 -36.57
C TRP A 287 1.09 9.30 -38.05
N ARG A 288 2.04 9.93 -38.69
CA ARG A 288 2.38 9.69 -40.09
C ARG A 288 3.01 8.30 -40.29
N ARG A 289 3.89 7.87 -39.41
CA ARG A 289 4.55 6.54 -39.44
C ARG A 289 3.52 5.42 -39.31
N ILE A 290 2.59 5.51 -38.39
CA ILE A 290 1.53 4.52 -38.21
C ILE A 290 0.75 4.36 -39.54
N ARG A 291 0.35 5.46 -40.16
CA ARG A 291 -0.35 5.41 -41.47
C ARG A 291 0.48 4.76 -42.56
N PHE A 292 1.77 5.11 -42.63
CA PHE A 292 2.70 4.53 -43.58
C PHE A 292 2.84 3.03 -43.39
N PHE A 293 3.05 2.57 -42.15
CA PHE A 293 3.17 1.13 -41.81
C PHE A 293 1.87 0.37 -42.12
N CYS A 294 0.72 0.94 -41.83
CA CYS A 294 -0.56 0.34 -42.19
C CYS A 294 -0.72 0.17 -43.73
N GLN A 295 -0.36 1.19 -44.51
CA GLN A 295 -0.47 1.15 -45.96
C GLN A 295 0.50 0.17 -46.61
N HIS A 296 1.62 -0.12 -45.98
CA HIS A 296 2.64 -1.07 -46.48
C HIS A 296 2.56 -2.44 -45.80
N ASN A 297 1.52 -2.69 -45.00
CA ASN A 297 1.28 -3.93 -44.27
C ASN A 297 2.47 -4.34 -43.39
N MET A 298 3.15 -3.37 -42.75
CA MET A 298 4.25 -3.57 -41.81
C MET A 298 3.67 -3.74 -40.40
N VAL A 299 3.34 -4.99 -40.05
CA VAL A 299 2.51 -5.32 -38.87
C VAL A 299 3.21 -4.99 -37.55
N GLU A 300 4.46 -5.41 -37.40
CA GLU A 300 5.25 -5.24 -36.18
C GLU A 300 5.59 -3.78 -35.90
N GLU A 301 5.93 -3.03 -36.94
CA GLU A 301 6.23 -1.60 -36.83
C GLU A 301 4.96 -0.79 -36.55
N ALA A 302 3.85 -1.14 -37.19
CA ALA A 302 2.55 -0.52 -36.93
C ALA A 302 2.10 -0.76 -35.49
N TYR A 303 2.29 -1.98 -34.99
CA TYR A 303 1.99 -2.33 -33.58
C TYR A 303 2.84 -1.53 -32.61
N THR A 304 4.16 -1.51 -32.83
CA THR A 304 5.12 -0.82 -31.96
C THR A 304 4.81 0.67 -31.83
N ASP A 305 4.62 1.36 -32.97
CA ASP A 305 4.29 2.79 -32.95
C ASP A 305 2.88 3.07 -32.43
N ALA A 306 1.93 2.15 -32.65
CA ALA A 306 0.60 2.27 -32.08
C ALA A 306 0.59 2.09 -30.55
N CYS A 307 1.40 1.18 -30.00
CA CYS A 307 1.59 1.06 -28.55
C CYS A 307 2.19 2.32 -27.96
N TYR A 308 3.26 2.85 -28.57
CA TYR A 308 3.88 4.10 -28.12
C TYR A 308 2.87 5.26 -28.13
N LEU A 309 2.16 5.44 -29.24
CA LEU A 309 1.15 6.49 -29.32
C LEU A 309 -0.01 6.29 -28.34
N GLN A 310 -0.40 5.04 -28.05
CA GLN A 310 -1.47 4.76 -27.08
C GLN A 310 -1.08 5.20 -25.66
N GLU A 311 0.16 4.96 -25.22
CA GLU A 311 0.65 5.44 -23.92
C GLU A 311 0.58 6.98 -23.85
N GLU A 312 1.01 7.65 -24.90
CA GLU A 312 0.92 9.11 -25.00
C GLU A 312 -0.54 9.62 -24.95
N LEU A 313 -1.45 8.94 -25.66
CA LEU A 313 -2.88 9.26 -25.65
C LEU A 313 -3.51 9.09 -24.26
N ILE A 314 -3.08 8.09 -23.47
CA ILE A 314 -3.53 7.91 -22.09
C ILE A 314 -3.09 9.10 -21.22
N VAL A 315 -1.84 9.52 -21.36
CA VAL A 315 -1.28 10.64 -20.59
C VAL A 315 -2.03 11.94 -20.89
N ILE A 316 -2.18 12.29 -22.18
CA ILE A 316 -2.87 13.54 -22.56
C ILE A 316 -4.36 13.51 -22.23
N ALA A 317 -5.02 12.35 -22.33
CA ALA A 317 -6.42 12.25 -21.95
C ALA A 317 -6.62 12.58 -20.46
N GLN A 318 -5.70 12.16 -19.59
CA GLN A 318 -5.71 12.50 -18.18
C GLN A 318 -5.33 13.96 -17.93
N GLU A 319 -4.25 14.44 -18.54
CA GLU A 319 -3.72 15.78 -18.34
C GLU A 319 -4.70 16.87 -18.80
N PHE A 320 -5.32 16.67 -19.96
CA PHE A 320 -6.24 17.64 -20.58
C PHE A 320 -7.72 17.32 -20.32
N GLN A 321 -8.02 16.35 -19.45
CA GLN A 321 -9.39 15.92 -19.09
C GLN A 321 -10.25 15.58 -20.32
N LEU A 322 -9.64 14.90 -21.31
CA LEU A 322 -10.32 14.46 -22.52
C LEU A 322 -11.07 13.15 -22.28
N GLU A 323 -11.98 12.81 -23.18
CA GLU A 323 -12.57 11.47 -23.24
C GLU A 323 -11.49 10.42 -23.53
N GLU A 324 -11.79 9.14 -23.26
CA GLU A 324 -10.88 8.02 -23.52
C GLU A 324 -10.48 7.94 -25.00
N LEU A 325 -9.18 8.07 -25.27
CA LEU A 325 -8.59 8.03 -26.60
C LEU A 325 -7.97 6.66 -26.86
N ASN A 326 -8.81 5.69 -27.24
CA ASN A 326 -8.39 4.32 -27.50
C ASN A 326 -8.03 4.11 -28.99
N LEU A 327 -6.79 3.72 -29.25
CA LEU A 327 -6.25 3.40 -30.57
C LEU A 327 -6.10 1.89 -30.77
N LEU A 328 -5.58 1.17 -29.75
CA LEU A 328 -5.12 -0.21 -29.89
C LEU A 328 -6.25 -1.24 -30.06
N ASP A 329 -7.45 -0.97 -29.56
CA ASP A 329 -8.59 -1.87 -29.79
C ASP A 329 -8.95 -2.03 -31.29
N SER A 330 -8.44 -1.15 -32.13
CA SER A 330 -8.61 -1.21 -33.60
C SER A 330 -7.45 -1.91 -34.32
N PHE A 331 -6.43 -2.39 -33.58
CA PHE A 331 -5.32 -3.14 -34.15
C PHE A 331 -5.71 -4.62 -34.34
N HIS A 332 -5.53 -5.11 -35.55
CA HIS A 332 -5.67 -6.52 -35.90
C HIS A 332 -4.52 -6.90 -36.83
N ALA A 333 -3.72 -7.89 -36.46
CA ALA A 333 -2.54 -8.33 -37.22
C ALA A 333 -2.87 -8.76 -38.67
N ASP A 334 -4.07 -9.32 -38.86
CA ASP A 334 -4.53 -9.77 -40.21
C ASP A 334 -5.00 -8.61 -41.09
N SER A 335 -5.27 -7.42 -40.49
CA SER A 335 -5.75 -6.24 -41.27
C SER A 335 -5.52 -4.95 -40.50
N LEU A 336 -4.61 -4.14 -40.96
CA LEU A 336 -4.27 -2.84 -40.37
C LEU A 336 -5.23 -1.68 -40.75
N ALA A 337 -6.25 -1.97 -41.56
CA ALA A 337 -7.20 -0.92 -42.04
C ALA A 337 -7.98 -0.28 -40.86
N GLY A 338 -8.32 -1.06 -39.86
CA GLY A 338 -8.97 -0.56 -38.61
C GLY A 338 -8.09 0.42 -37.87
N LEU A 339 -6.82 0.09 -37.68
CA LEU A 339 -5.84 0.94 -37.01
C LEU A 339 -5.63 2.25 -37.77
N GLU A 340 -5.45 2.18 -39.10
CA GLU A 340 -5.29 3.38 -39.93
C GLU A 340 -6.48 4.33 -39.80
N LEU A 341 -7.70 3.79 -39.93
CA LEU A 341 -8.93 4.58 -39.83
C LEU A 341 -9.07 5.21 -38.42
N ARG A 342 -8.79 4.45 -37.39
CA ARG A 342 -8.89 4.94 -36.00
C ARG A 342 -7.84 5.99 -35.70
N SER A 343 -6.60 5.82 -36.16
CA SER A 343 -5.53 6.79 -36.04
C SER A 343 -5.95 8.14 -36.65
N ARG A 344 -6.49 8.14 -37.88
CA ARG A 344 -6.99 9.36 -38.52
C ARG A 344 -8.12 10.04 -37.74
N LYS A 345 -9.05 9.26 -37.17
CA LYS A 345 -10.16 9.80 -36.36
C LYS A 345 -9.66 10.45 -35.08
N LEU A 346 -8.74 9.80 -34.36
CA LEU A 346 -8.17 10.35 -33.12
C LEU A 346 -7.39 11.64 -33.41
N GLU A 347 -6.57 11.66 -34.46
CA GLU A 347 -5.86 12.87 -34.90
C GLU A 347 -6.85 14.01 -35.21
N GLN A 348 -7.94 13.73 -35.89
CA GLN A 348 -8.99 14.72 -36.17
C GLN A 348 -9.67 15.24 -34.89
N ILE A 349 -9.88 14.38 -33.88
CA ILE A 349 -10.44 14.81 -32.59
C ILE A 349 -9.49 15.79 -31.92
N ILE A 350 -8.19 15.48 -31.83
CA ILE A 350 -7.19 16.38 -31.23
C ILE A 350 -7.16 17.74 -32.00
N ARG A 351 -7.08 17.71 -33.31
CA ARG A 351 -7.06 18.94 -34.14
C ARG A 351 -8.33 19.78 -33.96
N ARG A 352 -9.49 19.13 -33.83
CA ARG A 352 -10.75 19.83 -33.58
C ARG A 352 -10.74 20.51 -32.21
N ILE A 353 -10.29 19.81 -31.14
CA ILE A 353 -10.19 20.40 -29.82
C ILE A 353 -9.29 21.64 -29.84
N LEU A 354 -8.12 21.57 -30.47
CA LEU A 354 -7.23 22.73 -30.61
C LEU A 354 -7.90 23.90 -31.36
N THR A 355 -8.61 23.61 -32.42
CA THR A 355 -9.33 24.63 -33.21
C THR A 355 -10.44 25.29 -32.38
N GLU A 356 -11.25 24.51 -31.67
CA GLU A 356 -12.32 25.00 -30.78
C GLU A 356 -11.81 25.90 -29.65
N HIS A 357 -10.58 25.67 -29.20
CA HIS A 357 -9.93 26.52 -28.21
C HIS A 357 -9.11 27.68 -28.81
N GLY A 358 -9.15 27.85 -30.11
CA GLY A 358 -8.44 28.92 -30.82
C GLY A 358 -6.91 28.76 -30.83
N ILE A 359 -6.41 27.54 -30.56
CA ILE A 359 -4.98 27.25 -30.53
C ILE A 359 -4.47 26.95 -31.95
N ARG A 360 -3.44 27.67 -32.37
CA ARG A 360 -2.80 27.47 -33.64
C ARG A 360 -1.77 26.35 -33.60
N ILE A 361 -1.87 25.41 -34.55
CA ILE A 361 -0.82 24.42 -34.83
C ILE A 361 0.21 25.07 -35.76
N ASN A 362 1.51 24.92 -35.45
CA ASN A 362 2.60 25.40 -36.34
C ASN A 362 2.79 24.39 -37.48
N GLU A 363 1.93 24.47 -38.47
CA GLU A 363 1.94 23.60 -39.65
C GLU A 363 2.08 24.46 -40.90
N TYR A 364 2.94 24.04 -41.82
CA TYR A 364 3.28 24.76 -43.04
C TYR A 364 3.21 23.81 -44.22
N ASP A 365 2.63 24.23 -45.30
CA ASP A 365 2.45 23.41 -46.54
C ASP A 365 3.76 23.20 -47.30
N SER A 366 4.76 24.06 -47.04
CA SER A 366 6.05 23.98 -47.73
C SER A 366 7.20 24.58 -46.91
N LEU A 367 8.42 24.17 -47.26
CA LEU A 367 9.63 24.77 -46.70
C LEU A 367 9.71 26.28 -46.93
N ASN A 368 9.29 26.74 -48.09
CA ASN A 368 9.28 28.17 -48.41
C ASN A 368 8.32 28.95 -47.53
N GLU A 369 7.16 28.39 -47.24
CA GLU A 369 6.21 29.01 -46.31
C GLU A 369 6.78 29.10 -44.89
N PHE A 370 7.39 28.01 -44.42
CA PHE A 370 8.06 28.00 -43.12
C PHE A 370 9.16 29.06 -43.02
N LEU A 371 10.03 29.14 -44.04
CA LEU A 371 11.15 30.10 -44.06
C LEU A 371 10.64 31.56 -44.12
N ASN A 372 9.52 31.80 -44.79
CA ASN A 372 8.92 33.15 -44.88
C ASN A 372 8.19 33.54 -43.55
N ALA A 373 7.69 32.55 -42.82
CA ALA A 373 6.97 32.79 -41.57
C ALA A 373 7.93 32.82 -40.36
N SER A 374 9.05 32.14 -40.44
CA SER A 374 10.06 32.06 -39.40
C SER A 374 11.14 33.10 -39.70
N ALA A 375 11.45 33.96 -38.73
CA ALA A 375 12.57 34.89 -38.81
C ALA A 375 13.92 34.18 -38.58
N LEU A 376 14.11 33.02 -39.21
CA LEU A 376 15.35 32.25 -39.18
C LEU A 376 16.28 32.71 -40.28
#